data_2545917de81e6ea586addb01756fe00b
#
_entry.id   2545917de81e6ea586addb01756fe00b
#
_cell.length_a   1.000
_cell.length_b   1.000
_cell.length_c   1.000
_cell.angle_alpha   90.00
_cell.angle_beta   90.00
_cell.angle_gamma   90.00
#
_symmetry.space_group_name_H-M   'P 1'
#
loop_
_entity.id
_entity.type
_entity.pdbx_description
1 polymer ?
#
loop_
_entity_poly.entity_id
_entity_poly.type
_entity_poly.pdbx_seq_one_letter_code
_entity_poly.pdbx_strand_id
1 'polypeptide(L)'
;MGNRINIRNKKAFHDFEILERYVAGIQLQGTEIKSIRMGKVSLGESYCLFEKNELYVKGMQIADYAWGSFNKHVPGRDRKLLMTRHELNKLKRKTRESGLTIVTLKIFISDSGYAKLEIALARGKREFDKRETIKRKDTQRQMDRLRKIK
;
A
#
# COMPACT_ATOMS: atom_id res chain seq x y z
N MET A 1 8.76 -5.93 25.15
CA MET A 1 7.66 -4.99 25.02
C MET A 1 7.95 -3.79 24.15
N GLY A 2 9.14 -3.26 24.12
CA GLY A 2 9.46 -2.09 23.32
C GLY A 2 9.69 -2.34 21.83
N ASN A 3 9.72 -3.58 21.39
CA ASN A 3 10.16 -3.92 20.04
C ASN A 3 9.03 -4.39 19.12
N ARG A 4 7.87 -3.81 19.27
CA ARG A 4 6.79 -4.10 18.33
C ARG A 4 7.08 -3.45 17.00
N ILE A 5 7.06 -4.26 15.96
CA ILE A 5 7.27 -3.78 14.61
C ILE A 5 6.07 -2.92 14.19
N ASN A 6 6.37 -1.76 13.68
CA ASN A 6 5.38 -0.83 13.13
C ASN A 6 6.06 -0.07 12.00
N ILE A 7 5.91 -0.60 10.79
CA ILE A 7 6.56 -0.04 9.61
C ILE A 7 5.53 0.69 8.78
N ARG A 8 5.71 1.99 8.65
CA ARG A 8 4.79 2.88 8.00
C ARG A 8 5.17 3.10 6.54
N ASN A 9 4.17 3.17 5.67
CA ASN A 9 4.38 3.49 4.27
C ASN A 9 4.23 5.00 4.06
N LYS A 10 5.29 5.73 4.26
CA LYS A 10 5.30 7.20 4.12
C LYS A 10 4.91 7.66 2.72
N LYS A 11 5.30 6.90 1.71
CA LYS A 11 5.00 7.22 0.32
C LYS A 11 3.49 7.22 0.05
N ALA A 12 2.75 6.28 0.63
CA ALA A 12 1.30 6.21 0.47
C ALA A 12 0.62 7.46 1.05
N PHE A 13 1.05 7.90 2.22
CA PHE A 13 0.50 9.11 2.84
C PHE A 13 0.83 10.37 2.04
N HIS A 14 1.95 10.37 1.35
CA HIS A 14 2.35 11.49 0.51
C HIS A 14 1.60 11.51 -0.82
N ASP A 15 1.45 10.35 -1.46
CA ASP A 15 0.95 10.24 -2.84
C ASP A 15 -0.56 10.08 -2.94
N PHE A 16 -1.24 9.71 -1.83
CA PHE A 16 -2.66 9.39 -1.85
C PHE A 16 -3.43 10.15 -0.79
N GLU A 17 -4.66 10.53 -1.15
CA GLU A 17 -5.65 11.01 -0.20
C GLU A 17 -6.31 9.79 0.44
N ILE A 18 -6.20 9.65 1.75
CA ILE A 18 -6.71 8.51 2.49
C ILE A 18 -8.17 8.75 2.84
N LEU A 19 -9.05 7.89 2.34
CA LEU A 19 -10.50 8.04 2.52
C LEU A 19 -11.05 7.18 3.65
N GLU A 20 -10.73 5.88 3.65
CA GLU A 20 -11.18 4.95 4.68
C GLU A 20 -10.06 3.98 5.02
N ARG A 21 -9.89 3.68 6.31
CA ARG A 21 -8.84 2.77 6.78
C ARG A 21 -9.44 1.45 7.27
N TYR A 22 -8.72 0.36 7.02
CA TYR A 22 -9.08 -0.97 7.47
C TYR A 22 -7.85 -1.69 7.98
N VAL A 23 -8.04 -2.61 8.91
CA VAL A 23 -6.96 -3.49 9.38
C VAL A 23 -7.27 -4.90 8.92
N ALA A 24 -6.32 -5.50 8.20
CA ALA A 24 -6.46 -6.85 7.67
C ALA A 24 -5.40 -7.77 8.27
N GLY A 25 -5.74 -9.04 8.43
CA GLY A 25 -4.74 -10.06 8.66
C GLY A 25 -4.02 -10.38 7.36
N ILE A 26 -2.87 -11.02 7.45
CA ILE A 26 -2.09 -11.43 6.27
C ILE A 26 -1.81 -12.93 6.36
N GLN A 27 -2.07 -13.64 5.27
CA GLN A 27 -1.69 -15.04 5.17
C GLN A 27 -0.19 -15.12 4.86
N LEU A 28 0.60 -15.59 5.80
CA LEU A 28 2.06 -15.60 5.72
C LEU A 28 2.64 -16.98 5.95
N GLN A 29 3.81 -17.21 5.36
CA GLN A 29 4.64 -18.38 5.66
C GLN A 29 5.47 -18.08 6.93
N GLY A 30 5.98 -19.15 7.60
CA GLY A 30 6.76 -18.98 8.82
C GLY A 30 7.98 -18.09 8.65
N THR A 31 8.71 -18.22 7.55
CA THR A 31 9.88 -17.40 7.27
C THR A 31 9.52 -15.93 7.02
N GLU A 32 8.35 -15.68 6.48
CA GLU A 32 7.87 -14.32 6.25
C GLU A 32 7.58 -13.59 7.56
N ILE A 33 6.89 -14.23 8.49
CA ILE A 33 6.62 -13.60 9.79
C ILE A 33 7.89 -13.35 10.58
N LYS A 34 8.86 -14.25 10.48
CA LYS A 34 10.17 -14.07 11.14
C LYS A 34 10.90 -12.85 10.59
N SER A 35 10.91 -12.67 9.26
CA SER A 35 11.51 -11.50 8.63
C SER A 35 10.79 -10.20 9.01
N ILE A 36 9.47 -10.23 9.09
CA ILE A 36 8.69 -9.07 9.51
C ILE A 36 9.04 -8.67 10.94
N ARG A 37 9.17 -9.66 11.85
CA ARG A 37 9.56 -9.40 13.23
C ARG A 37 10.94 -8.77 13.35
N MET A 38 11.80 -9.00 12.37
CA MET A 38 13.13 -8.39 12.30
C MET A 38 13.11 -7.04 11.58
N GLY A 39 11.95 -6.55 11.18
CA GLY A 39 11.82 -5.30 10.46
C GLY A 39 12.25 -5.36 9.00
N LYS A 40 12.41 -6.55 8.45
CA LYS A 40 12.91 -6.73 7.08
C LYS A 40 11.78 -6.83 6.08
N VAL A 41 10.96 -5.79 6.03
CA VAL A 41 9.82 -5.69 5.11
C VAL A 41 9.77 -4.27 4.56
N SER A 42 9.43 -4.15 3.28
CA SER A 42 9.25 -2.87 2.62
C SER A 42 7.85 -2.82 2.02
N LEU A 43 7.11 -1.77 2.35
CA LEU A 43 5.81 -1.51 1.76
C LEU A 43 5.90 -0.72 0.47
N GLY A 44 6.89 0.17 0.37
CA GLY A 44 7.22 0.90 -0.85
C GLY A 44 6.03 1.23 -1.74
N GLU A 45 6.01 0.64 -2.91
CA GLU A 45 4.97 0.82 -3.91
C GLU A 45 3.89 -0.26 -3.84
N SER A 46 3.74 -0.91 -2.68
CA SER A 46 2.73 -1.95 -2.53
C SER A 46 1.31 -1.39 -2.59
N TYR A 47 0.42 -2.20 -3.08
CA TYR A 47 -1.00 -1.88 -3.21
C TYR A 47 -1.80 -3.16 -3.08
N CYS A 48 -3.12 -3.02 -2.99
CA CYS A 48 -3.99 -4.18 -2.87
C CYS A 48 -4.90 -4.27 -4.09
N LEU A 49 -5.16 -5.50 -4.52
CA LEU A 49 -5.98 -5.78 -5.70
C LEU A 49 -6.86 -6.99 -5.44
N PHE A 50 -8.10 -6.93 -5.93
CA PHE A 50 -9.01 -8.06 -5.85
C PHE A 50 -8.73 -9.07 -6.97
N GLU A 51 -8.64 -10.35 -6.59
CA GLU A 51 -8.60 -11.47 -7.50
C GLU A 51 -9.60 -12.50 -7.04
N LYS A 52 -10.56 -12.86 -7.89
CA LYS A 52 -11.60 -13.86 -7.58
C LYS A 52 -12.29 -13.60 -6.23
N ASN A 53 -12.69 -12.38 -5.97
CA ASN A 53 -13.39 -11.94 -4.76
C ASN A 53 -12.55 -12.00 -3.47
N GLU A 54 -11.25 -12.23 -3.59
CA GLU A 54 -10.31 -12.14 -2.47
C GLU A 54 -9.37 -10.97 -2.68
N LEU A 55 -8.89 -10.40 -1.58
CA LEU A 55 -7.97 -9.25 -1.64
C LEU A 55 -6.54 -9.70 -1.41
N TYR A 56 -5.65 -9.26 -2.28
CA TYR A 56 -4.22 -9.57 -2.21
C TYR A 56 -3.41 -8.29 -2.13
N VAL A 57 -2.35 -8.32 -1.31
CA VAL A 57 -1.34 -7.25 -1.32
C VAL A 57 -0.26 -7.63 -2.33
N LYS A 58 0.05 -6.68 -3.22
CA LYS A 58 1.05 -6.84 -4.27
C LYS A 58 2.17 -5.82 -4.10
N GLY A 59 3.37 -6.21 -4.46
CA GLY A 59 4.52 -5.31 -4.41
C GLY A 59 5.13 -5.13 -3.03
N MET A 60 4.62 -5.80 -2.01
CA MET A 60 5.24 -5.80 -0.68
C MET A 60 6.43 -6.75 -0.69
N GLN A 61 7.59 -6.27 -0.27
CA GLN A 61 8.83 -7.05 -0.26
C GLN A 61 9.15 -7.48 1.16
N ILE A 62 9.22 -8.78 1.38
CA ILE A 62 9.66 -9.36 2.65
C ILE A 62 10.97 -10.10 2.38
N ALA A 63 12.07 -9.63 2.97
CA ALA A 63 13.39 -10.20 2.73
C ALA A 63 13.44 -11.67 3.20
N ASP A 64 14.33 -12.44 2.56
CA ASP A 64 14.57 -13.81 2.99
C ASP A 64 15.03 -13.83 4.45
N TYR A 65 14.52 -14.81 5.20
CA TYR A 65 14.97 -15.03 6.55
C TYR A 65 16.31 -15.75 6.53
N ALA A 66 17.37 -15.09 7.03
CA ALA A 66 18.75 -15.56 6.92
C ALA A 66 19.01 -16.93 7.55
N TRP A 67 18.22 -17.28 8.56
CA TRP A 67 18.39 -18.52 9.31
C TRP A 67 17.50 -19.66 8.79
N GLY A 68 16.64 -19.38 7.80
CA GLY A 68 15.74 -20.36 7.20
C GLY A 68 16.34 -20.97 5.93
N SER A 69 17.37 -21.78 6.07
CA SER A 69 18.14 -22.29 4.92
C SER A 69 17.35 -23.17 3.96
N PHE A 70 16.31 -23.86 4.42
CA PHE A 70 15.56 -24.79 3.59
C PHE A 70 14.21 -24.28 3.13
N ASN A 71 13.63 -23.34 3.83
CA ASN A 71 12.28 -22.86 3.56
C ASN A 71 12.30 -21.37 3.20
N LYS A 72 12.98 -21.05 2.12
CA LYS A 72 13.00 -19.66 1.62
C LYS A 72 11.66 -19.33 0.98
N HIS A 73 11.18 -18.15 1.24
CA HIS A 73 10.00 -17.62 0.56
C HIS A 73 10.41 -16.70 -0.60
N VAL A 74 9.47 -16.41 -1.48
CA VAL A 74 9.68 -15.43 -2.56
C VAL A 74 9.42 -14.03 -1.96
N PRO A 75 10.42 -13.13 -1.93
CA PRO A 75 10.27 -11.83 -1.26
C PRO A 75 9.09 -10.99 -1.75
N GLY A 76 8.82 -11.00 -3.04
CA GLY A 76 7.76 -10.20 -3.65
C GLY A 76 6.45 -10.94 -3.90
N ARG A 77 6.26 -12.09 -3.28
CA ARG A 77 5.06 -12.90 -3.46
C ARG A 77 3.77 -12.12 -3.15
N ASP A 78 2.73 -12.34 -3.93
CA ASP A 78 1.40 -11.82 -3.60
C ASP A 78 0.87 -12.54 -2.36
N ARG A 79 0.31 -11.78 -1.42
CA ARG A 79 -0.16 -12.34 -0.16
C ARG A 79 -1.63 -12.01 0.05
N LYS A 80 -2.40 -13.03 0.42
CA LYS A 80 -3.82 -12.88 0.67
C LYS A 80 -4.06 -12.14 1.98
N LEU A 81 -4.95 -11.16 1.95
CA LEU A 81 -5.38 -10.46 3.14
C LEU A 81 -6.62 -11.12 3.72
N LEU A 82 -6.69 -11.14 5.04
CA LEU A 82 -7.76 -11.79 5.79
C LEU A 82 -8.67 -10.72 6.39
N MET A 83 -9.87 -10.63 5.85
CA MET A 83 -10.89 -9.67 6.28
C MET A 83 -12.25 -10.37 6.28
N THR A 84 -13.20 -9.78 6.99
CA THR A 84 -14.57 -10.30 6.95
C THR A 84 -15.15 -10.16 5.54
N ARG A 85 -16.06 -11.05 5.19
CA ARG A 85 -16.72 -11.00 3.87
C ARG A 85 -17.48 -9.68 3.67
N HIS A 86 -18.05 -9.15 4.74
CA HIS A 86 -18.74 -7.86 4.72
C HIS A 86 -17.79 -6.72 4.33
N GLU A 87 -16.61 -6.67 4.95
CA GLU A 87 -15.60 -5.67 4.64
C GLU A 87 -15.08 -5.81 3.22
N LEU A 88 -14.81 -7.03 2.78
CA LEU A 88 -14.33 -7.30 1.42
C LEU A 88 -15.36 -6.85 0.37
N ASN A 89 -16.63 -7.17 0.58
CA ASN A 89 -17.68 -6.77 -0.35
C ASN A 89 -17.84 -5.26 -0.42
N LYS A 90 -17.75 -4.60 0.73
CA LYS A 90 -17.81 -3.13 0.80
C LYS A 90 -16.66 -2.49 0.06
N LEU A 91 -15.44 -2.94 0.28
CA LEU A 91 -14.26 -2.43 -0.42
C LEU A 91 -14.34 -2.69 -1.92
N LYS A 92 -14.77 -3.86 -2.32
CA LYS A 92 -14.91 -4.22 -3.73
C LYS A 92 -15.86 -3.29 -4.45
N ARG A 93 -17.00 -2.98 -3.85
CA ARG A 93 -17.96 -2.03 -4.42
C ARG A 93 -17.35 -0.64 -4.58
N LYS A 94 -16.63 -0.17 -3.56
CA LYS A 94 -16.04 1.16 -3.56
C LYS A 94 -14.90 1.30 -4.56
N THR A 95 -14.11 0.25 -4.76
CA THR A 95 -13.01 0.28 -5.73
C THR A 95 -13.45 0.30 -7.18
N ARG A 96 -14.74 0.02 -7.44
CA ARG A 96 -15.29 0.17 -8.78
C ARG A 96 -15.45 1.64 -9.18
N GLU A 97 -15.45 2.55 -8.23
CA GLU A 97 -15.48 3.97 -8.53
C GLU A 97 -14.16 4.43 -9.15
N SER A 98 -14.26 5.29 -10.15
CA SER A 98 -13.10 5.79 -10.87
C SER A 98 -12.15 6.55 -9.95
N GLY A 99 -10.86 6.27 -10.08
CA GLY A 99 -9.82 6.96 -9.33
C GLY A 99 -9.57 6.45 -7.93
N LEU A 100 -10.29 5.40 -7.49
CA LEU A 100 -10.07 4.82 -6.17
C LEU A 100 -9.22 3.56 -6.26
N THR A 101 -8.34 3.40 -5.29
CA THR A 101 -7.47 2.22 -5.17
C THR A 101 -7.34 1.86 -3.69
N ILE A 102 -6.73 0.73 -3.41
CA ILE A 102 -6.43 0.30 -2.04
C ILE A 102 -4.93 0.32 -1.87
N VAL A 103 -4.45 1.14 -0.94
CA VAL A 103 -3.01 1.28 -0.66
C VAL A 103 -2.69 0.70 0.71
N THR A 104 -1.42 0.34 0.90
CA THR A 104 -0.93 -0.12 2.20
C THR A 104 -0.44 1.08 3.00
N LEU A 105 -0.82 1.16 4.27
CA LEU A 105 -0.42 2.27 5.14
C LEU A 105 0.67 1.87 6.13
N LYS A 106 0.53 0.72 6.75
CA LYS A 106 1.56 0.21 7.66
C LYS A 106 1.40 -1.28 7.89
N ILE A 107 2.50 -1.92 8.24
CA ILE A 107 2.50 -3.30 8.71
C ILE A 107 2.97 -3.31 10.16
N PHE A 108 2.30 -4.07 11.00
CA PHE A 108 2.62 -4.13 12.43
C PHE A 108 2.32 -5.51 12.99
N ILE A 109 2.90 -5.79 14.15
CA ILE A 109 2.61 -7.02 14.88
C ILE A 109 1.63 -6.67 16.00
N SER A 110 0.50 -7.37 16.04
CA SER A 110 -0.53 -7.17 17.05
C SER A 110 -0.08 -7.68 18.41
N ASP A 111 -0.81 -7.34 19.47
CA ASP A 111 -0.53 -7.80 20.82
C ASP A 111 -0.53 -9.33 20.93
N SER A 112 -1.34 -10.01 20.13
CA SER A 112 -1.40 -11.46 20.08
C SER A 112 -0.32 -12.10 19.20
N GLY A 113 0.58 -11.30 18.61
CA GLY A 113 1.72 -11.79 17.84
C GLY A 113 1.46 -12.01 16.35
N TYR A 114 0.32 -11.63 15.85
CA TYR A 114 -0.01 -11.75 14.43
C TYR A 114 0.38 -10.50 13.65
N ALA A 115 0.88 -10.72 12.43
CA ALA A 115 1.13 -9.63 11.51
C ALA A 115 -0.20 -9.07 10.98
N LYS A 116 -0.34 -7.76 11.05
CA LYS A 116 -1.51 -7.05 10.56
C LYS A 116 -1.06 -5.98 9.56
N LEU A 117 -1.87 -5.76 8.56
CA LEU A 117 -1.62 -4.73 7.55
C LEU A 117 -2.76 -3.72 7.60
N GLU A 118 -2.42 -2.47 7.88
CA GLU A 118 -3.39 -1.40 7.74
C GLU A 118 -3.41 -0.96 6.29
N ILE A 119 -4.59 -1.01 5.70
CA ILE A 119 -4.83 -0.63 4.32
C ILE A 119 -5.85 0.49 4.28
N ALA A 120 -5.95 1.16 3.14
CA ALA A 120 -6.92 2.23 2.99
C ALA A 120 -7.45 2.32 1.58
N LEU A 121 -8.73 2.64 1.51
CA LEU A 121 -9.33 3.13 0.27
C LEU A 121 -8.79 4.54 0.06
N ALA A 122 -8.23 4.82 -1.10
CA ALA A 122 -7.51 6.05 -1.35
C ALA A 122 -7.69 6.53 -2.78
N ARG A 123 -7.48 7.82 -2.95
CA ARG A 123 -7.49 8.48 -4.26
C ARG A 123 -6.09 8.99 -4.56
N GLY A 124 -5.64 8.78 -5.79
CA GLY A 124 -4.32 9.25 -6.21
C GLY A 124 -4.21 10.76 -6.17
N LYS A 125 -3.60 11.27 -5.13
CA LYS A 125 -3.37 12.69 -4.91
C LYS A 125 -2.43 13.26 -5.97
N ARG A 126 -1.41 12.49 -6.30
CA ARG A 126 -0.37 12.88 -7.23
C ARG A 126 -0.85 12.98 -8.67
N GLU A 127 -1.74 12.10 -9.11
CA GLU A 127 -2.32 12.18 -10.45
C GLU A 127 -3.18 13.44 -10.60
N PHE A 128 -4.01 13.70 -9.61
CA PHE A 128 -4.85 14.89 -9.57
C PHE A 128 -4.00 16.15 -9.52
N ASP A 129 -3.06 16.22 -8.58
CA ASP A 129 -2.16 17.36 -8.43
C ASP A 129 -1.24 17.52 -9.65
N LYS A 130 -0.80 16.41 -10.23
CA LYS A 130 0.04 16.43 -11.42
C LYS A 130 -0.69 17.02 -12.62
N ARG A 131 -1.97 16.67 -12.82
CA ARG A 131 -2.80 17.24 -13.88
C ARG A 131 -2.97 18.75 -13.71
N GLU A 132 -3.27 19.19 -12.51
CA GLU A 132 -3.39 20.61 -12.20
C GLU A 132 -2.07 21.32 -12.39
N THR A 133 -0.98 20.74 -11.92
CA THR A 133 0.36 21.30 -12.05
C THR A 133 0.76 21.44 -13.52
N ILE A 134 0.47 20.45 -14.35
CA ILE A 134 0.73 20.50 -15.78
C ILE A 134 -0.09 21.62 -16.43
N LYS A 135 -1.37 21.73 -16.11
CA LYS A 135 -2.23 22.79 -16.62
C LYS A 135 -1.73 24.17 -16.22
N ARG A 136 -1.31 24.34 -14.97
CA ARG A 136 -0.76 25.59 -14.48
C ARG A 136 0.55 25.95 -15.18
N LYS A 137 1.43 25.00 -15.38
CA LYS A 137 2.69 25.20 -16.07
C LYS A 137 2.48 25.57 -17.54
N ASP A 138 1.54 24.90 -18.20
CA ASP A 138 1.21 25.21 -19.60
C ASP A 138 0.63 26.61 -19.74
N THR A 139 -0.27 26.99 -18.85
CA THR A 139 -0.83 28.33 -18.81
C THR A 139 0.27 29.38 -18.57
N GLN A 140 1.16 29.12 -17.65
CA GLN A 140 2.26 30.00 -17.33
C GLN A 140 3.22 30.15 -18.52
N ARG A 141 3.53 29.05 -19.20
CA ARG A 141 4.35 29.09 -20.42
C ARG A 141 3.71 29.91 -21.52
N GLN A 142 2.41 29.78 -21.71
CA GLN A 142 1.69 30.58 -22.70
C GLN A 142 1.73 32.06 -22.36
N MET A 143 1.55 32.40 -21.09
CA MET A 143 1.64 33.78 -20.63
C MET A 143 3.04 34.34 -20.84
N ASP A 144 4.08 33.57 -20.54
CA ASP A 144 5.46 33.97 -20.72
C ASP A 144 5.79 34.18 -22.20
N ARG A 145 5.27 33.34 -23.09
CA ARG A 145 5.42 33.52 -24.52
C ARG A 145 4.79 34.83 -25.01
N LEU A 146 3.61 35.13 -24.51
CA LEU A 146 2.91 36.39 -24.87
C LEU A 146 3.69 37.59 -24.37
N ARG A 147 4.31 37.51 -23.20
CA ARG A 147 5.18 38.57 -22.65
C ARG A 147 6.42 38.79 -23.49
N LYS A 148 6.99 37.70 -24.03
CA LYS A 148 8.21 37.79 -24.87
C LYS A 148 7.95 38.36 -26.24
N ILE A 149 6.76 38.26 -26.74
CA ILE A 149 6.38 38.77 -28.06
C ILE A 149 6.20 40.30 -28.06
N LYS A 150 5.99 40.84 -26.86
CA LYS A 150 5.93 42.29 -26.70
C LYS A 150 7.35 42.82 -26.49
#